data_7fc29bcda1c6fe0d5ad01067f9a2e285
#
_entry.id   7fc29bcda1c6fe0d5ad01067f9a2e285
#
_cell.length_a   1.000
_cell.length_b   1.000
_cell.length_c   1.000
_cell.angle_alpha   90.00
_cell.angle_beta   90.00
_cell.angle_gamma   90.00
#
_symmetry.space_group_name_H-M   'P 1'
#
loop_
_entity.id
_entity.type
_entity.pdbx_description
1 polymer ?
#
loop_
_entity_poly.entity_id
_entity_poly.type
_entity_poly.pdbx_seq_one_letter_code
_entity_poly.pdbx_strand_id
1 'polypeptide(L)'
;MCAAPSTILVVEDDAIVRMLIVDVLEELEFSVLEAADAEEALEIVKDTTQYIGLMMTDVGLPDMDGKQLATKVRELRPDLPILFASGYADNIDVPAGMQLIAKPFSIDQLRDKVKSMLPTH
;
A
#
# COMPACT_ATOMS: atom_id res chain seq x y z
N MET A 1 -21.90 -11.58 10.82
CA MET A 1 -20.82 -11.09 11.47
C MET A 1 -20.06 -10.13 10.61
N CYS A 2 -19.69 -9.10 11.12
CA CYS A 2 -19.03 -8.11 10.38
C CYS A 2 -17.57 -8.35 10.44
N ALA A 3 -16.96 -8.46 9.31
CA ALA A 3 -15.54 -8.41 9.26
C ALA A 3 -15.11 -7.01 9.66
N ALA A 4 -14.02 -6.89 10.35
CA ALA A 4 -13.41 -5.60 10.58
C ALA A 4 -13.06 -4.98 9.24
N PRO A 5 -13.15 -3.67 9.09
CA PRO A 5 -12.73 -3.05 7.85
C PRO A 5 -11.27 -3.36 7.59
N SER A 6 -10.93 -3.54 6.33
CA SER A 6 -9.55 -3.80 5.96
C SER A 6 -8.71 -2.58 6.25
N THR A 7 -7.51 -2.81 6.73
CA THR A 7 -6.56 -1.75 7.02
C THR A 7 -5.50 -1.70 5.94
N ILE A 8 -5.27 -0.52 5.41
CA ILE A 8 -4.32 -0.31 4.33
C ILE A 8 -3.21 0.60 4.83
N LEU A 9 -1.97 0.15 4.68
CA LEU A 9 -0.81 0.99 5.00
C LEU A 9 -0.41 1.74 3.73
N VAL A 10 -0.46 3.07 3.79
CA VAL A 10 -0.09 3.92 2.67
C VAL A 10 1.29 4.50 2.94
N VAL A 11 2.24 4.22 2.06
CA VAL A 11 3.60 4.72 2.16
C VAL A 11 3.84 5.70 1.02
N GLU A 12 3.91 6.97 1.33
CA GLU A 12 4.05 8.03 0.34
C GLU A 12 4.76 9.22 0.98
N ASP A 13 5.87 9.65 0.39
CA ASP A 13 6.65 10.74 0.97
C ASP A 13 6.03 12.12 0.73
N ASP A 14 5.25 12.28 -0.32
CA ASP A 14 4.56 13.54 -0.59
C ASP A 14 3.30 13.62 0.26
N ALA A 15 3.28 14.55 1.20
CA ALA A 15 2.17 14.66 2.15
C ALA A 15 0.84 14.96 1.46
N ILE A 16 0.87 15.72 0.38
CA ILE A 16 -0.36 16.06 -0.35
C ILE A 16 -0.90 14.84 -1.07
N VAL A 17 -0.04 14.10 -1.76
CA VAL A 17 -0.45 12.89 -2.45
C VAL A 17 -0.94 11.86 -1.45
N ARG A 18 -0.23 11.72 -0.34
CA ARG A 18 -0.63 10.77 0.72
C ARG A 18 -2.03 11.11 1.24
N MET A 19 -2.29 12.39 1.50
CA MET A 19 -3.60 12.82 1.99
C MET A 19 -4.70 12.48 0.99
N LEU A 20 -4.46 12.68 -0.30
CA LEU A 20 -5.46 12.36 -1.32
C LEU A 20 -5.76 10.88 -1.36
N ILE A 21 -4.73 10.04 -1.26
CA ILE A 21 -4.92 8.60 -1.25
C ILE A 21 -5.69 8.17 0.00
N VAL A 22 -5.31 8.72 1.15
CA VAL A 22 -5.98 8.41 2.41
C VAL A 22 -7.45 8.80 2.35
N ASP A 23 -7.75 9.98 1.85
CA ASP A 23 -9.14 10.44 1.73
C ASP A 23 -9.97 9.48 0.88
N VAL A 24 -9.42 9.04 -0.25
CA VAL A 24 -10.14 8.12 -1.14
C VAL A 24 -10.39 6.79 -0.44
N LEU A 25 -9.36 6.26 0.23
CA LEU A 25 -9.51 4.97 0.90
C LEU A 25 -10.48 5.04 2.07
N GLU A 26 -10.49 6.15 2.79
CA GLU A 26 -11.45 6.33 3.89
C GLU A 26 -12.87 6.46 3.36
N GLU A 27 -13.05 7.11 2.22
CA GLU A 27 -14.36 7.16 1.59
C GLU A 27 -14.84 5.78 1.17
N LEU A 28 -13.93 4.89 0.85
CA LEU A 28 -14.25 3.50 0.52
C LEU A 28 -14.40 2.63 1.77
N GLU A 29 -14.35 3.26 2.93
CA GLU A 29 -14.57 2.63 4.24
C GLU A 29 -13.43 1.71 4.69
N PHE A 30 -12.23 1.96 4.20
CA PHE A 30 -11.04 1.28 4.70
C PHE A 30 -10.43 2.06 5.85
N SER A 31 -9.82 1.35 6.78
CA SER A 31 -8.97 1.98 7.78
C SER A 31 -7.60 2.21 7.15
N VAL A 32 -6.97 3.33 7.48
CA VAL A 32 -5.70 3.70 6.84
C VAL A 32 -4.65 3.99 7.88
N LEU A 33 -3.46 3.43 7.65
CA LEU A 33 -2.25 3.79 8.37
C LEU A 33 -1.35 4.53 7.40
N GLU A 34 -0.60 5.51 7.88
CA GLU A 34 0.22 6.35 7.02
C GLU A 34 1.69 6.25 7.39
N ALA A 35 2.54 6.26 6.38
CA ALA A 35 3.98 6.34 6.56
C ALA A 35 4.55 7.28 5.52
N ALA A 36 5.46 8.14 5.94
CA ALA A 36 6.06 9.12 5.04
C ALA A 36 7.31 8.58 4.36
N ASP A 37 7.87 7.48 4.86
CA ASP A 37 9.06 6.89 4.30
C ASP A 37 9.09 5.39 4.62
N ALA A 38 10.10 4.71 4.11
CA ALA A 38 10.21 3.28 4.28
C ALA A 38 10.48 2.89 5.73
N GLU A 39 11.29 3.68 6.44
CA GLU A 39 11.60 3.41 7.83
C GLU A 39 10.35 3.42 8.69
N GLU A 40 9.51 4.43 8.51
CA GLU A 40 8.25 4.52 9.25
C GLU A 40 7.33 3.35 8.91
N ALA A 41 7.29 2.98 7.64
CA ALA A 41 6.49 1.84 7.22
C ALA A 41 6.97 0.55 7.88
N LEU A 42 8.27 0.35 7.95
CA LEU A 42 8.83 -0.85 8.58
C LEU A 42 8.52 -0.90 10.06
N GLU A 43 8.54 0.25 10.74
CA GLU A 43 8.16 0.30 12.15
C GLU A 43 6.73 -0.17 12.36
N ILE A 44 5.83 0.26 11.49
CA ILE A 44 4.43 -0.17 11.57
C ILE A 44 4.30 -1.66 11.30
N VAL A 45 5.00 -2.14 10.28
CA VAL A 45 4.92 -3.55 9.87
C VAL A 45 5.50 -4.48 10.94
N LYS A 46 6.52 -4.02 11.67
CA LYS A 46 7.12 -4.81 12.74
C LYS A 46 6.19 -5.03 13.92
N ASP A 47 5.21 -4.16 14.08
CA ASP A 47 4.25 -4.29 15.17
C ASP A 47 3.24 -5.38 14.80
N THR A 48 3.45 -6.57 15.34
CA THR A 48 2.62 -7.72 15.01
C THR A 48 1.21 -7.62 15.58
N THR A 49 0.97 -6.68 16.48
CA THR A 49 -0.39 -6.44 16.97
C THR A 49 -1.21 -5.59 16.01
N GLN A 50 -0.55 -4.94 15.06
CA GLN A 50 -1.23 -4.10 14.09
C GLN A 50 -1.65 -4.95 12.88
N TYR A 51 -2.95 -5.02 12.63
CA TYR A 51 -3.43 -5.71 11.45
C TYR A 51 -3.22 -4.82 10.22
N ILE A 52 -2.68 -5.40 9.16
CA ILE A 52 -2.54 -4.72 7.88
C ILE A 52 -3.02 -5.67 6.80
N GLY A 53 -4.01 -5.26 6.04
CA GLY A 53 -4.57 -6.08 4.96
C GLY A 53 -3.88 -5.87 3.62
N LEU A 54 -3.27 -4.69 3.43
CA LEU A 54 -2.62 -4.34 2.16
C LEU A 54 -1.63 -3.21 2.42
N MET A 55 -0.48 -3.24 1.74
CA MET A 55 0.42 -2.09 1.74
C MET A 55 0.43 -1.46 0.35
N MET A 56 0.16 -0.16 0.28
CA MET A 56 0.29 0.60 -0.94
C MET A 56 1.49 1.52 -0.79
N THR A 57 2.46 1.40 -1.68
CA THR A 57 3.67 2.19 -1.58
C THR A 57 4.06 2.79 -2.92
N ASP A 58 4.66 3.97 -2.88
CA ASP A 58 5.30 4.54 -4.06
C ASP A 58 6.56 3.73 -4.37
N VAL A 59 6.94 3.68 -5.62
CA VAL A 59 8.14 2.98 -6.05
C VAL A 59 9.39 3.75 -5.62
N GLY A 60 9.36 5.06 -5.72
CA GLY A 60 10.53 5.88 -5.34
C GLY A 60 10.31 6.56 -4.01
N LEU A 61 10.92 6.07 -2.96
CA LEU A 61 10.87 6.68 -1.64
C LEU A 61 12.20 7.36 -1.33
N PRO A 62 12.22 8.33 -0.42
CA PRO A 62 13.45 9.10 -0.19
C PRO A 62 14.58 8.29 0.43
N ASP A 63 14.26 7.29 1.23
CA ASP A 63 15.27 6.53 1.95
C ASP A 63 15.49 5.13 1.39
N MET A 64 14.58 4.66 0.54
CA MET A 64 14.67 3.28 0.05
C MET A 64 13.75 3.12 -1.16
N ASP A 65 14.17 2.31 -2.11
CA ASP A 65 13.33 1.94 -3.23
C ASP A 65 12.11 1.17 -2.71
N GLY A 66 10.94 1.44 -3.27
CA GLY A 66 9.73 0.74 -2.89
C GLY A 66 9.83 -0.77 -3.02
N LYS A 67 10.59 -1.25 -4.02
CA LYS A 67 10.81 -2.69 -4.17
C LYS A 67 11.63 -3.27 -3.03
N GLN A 68 12.62 -2.53 -2.56
CA GLN A 68 13.41 -2.95 -1.40
C GLN A 68 12.55 -2.97 -0.16
N LEU A 69 11.70 -1.96 0.01
CA LEU A 69 10.75 -1.94 1.11
C LEU A 69 9.83 -3.14 1.05
N ALA A 70 9.29 -3.43 -0.13
CA ALA A 70 8.38 -4.57 -0.30
C ALA A 70 9.05 -5.88 0.08
N THR A 71 10.31 -6.06 -0.30
CA THR A 71 11.06 -7.26 0.04
C THR A 71 11.19 -7.40 1.56
N LYS A 72 11.55 -6.31 2.24
CA LYS A 72 11.69 -6.34 3.70
C LYS A 72 10.35 -6.59 4.40
N VAL A 73 9.29 -5.98 3.89
CA VAL A 73 7.95 -6.18 4.46
C VAL A 73 7.53 -7.65 4.31
N ARG A 74 7.80 -8.23 3.15
CA ARG A 74 7.47 -9.63 2.91
C ARG A 74 8.26 -10.60 3.75
N GLU A 75 9.44 -10.19 4.20
CA GLU A 75 10.19 -10.99 5.16
C GLU A 75 9.51 -11.01 6.52
N LEU A 76 8.84 -9.92 6.87
CA LEU A 76 8.14 -9.80 8.15
C LEU A 76 6.70 -10.31 8.06
N ARG A 77 6.07 -10.12 6.92
CA ARG A 77 4.68 -10.53 6.68
C ARG A 77 4.57 -11.18 5.31
N PRO A 78 4.86 -12.48 5.21
CA PRO A 78 4.97 -13.15 3.91
C PRO A 78 3.70 -13.12 3.06
N ASP A 79 2.55 -12.99 3.70
CA ASP A 79 1.27 -13.03 3.00
C ASP A 79 0.68 -11.65 2.72
N LEU A 80 1.40 -10.58 3.04
CA LEU A 80 0.86 -9.24 2.86
C LEU A 80 0.83 -8.85 1.39
N PRO A 81 -0.36 -8.53 0.84
CA PRO A 81 -0.42 -8.01 -0.53
C PRO A 81 0.23 -6.64 -0.61
N ILE A 82 0.93 -6.38 -1.71
CA ILE A 82 1.63 -5.11 -1.91
C ILE A 82 1.22 -4.53 -3.25
N LEU A 83 0.80 -3.26 -3.24
CA LEU A 83 0.43 -2.52 -4.42
C LEU A 83 1.40 -1.36 -4.60
N PHE A 84 2.11 -1.35 -5.72
CA PHE A 84 2.99 -0.23 -6.05
C PHE A 84 2.22 0.83 -6.82
N ALA A 85 2.45 2.09 -6.49
CA ALA A 85 1.92 3.21 -7.23
C ALA A 85 3.08 3.90 -7.95
N SER A 86 2.99 4.04 -9.26
CA SER A 86 4.08 4.60 -10.04
C SER A 86 3.58 5.67 -10.99
N GLY A 87 4.31 6.76 -11.07
CA GLY A 87 4.02 7.82 -12.03
C GLY A 87 4.47 7.50 -13.44
N TYR A 88 5.32 6.50 -13.57
CA TYR A 88 5.79 6.02 -14.86
C TYR A 88 5.20 4.65 -15.08
N ALA A 89 4.32 4.56 -16.02
CA ALA A 89 3.51 3.37 -16.19
C ALA A 89 4.26 2.24 -16.88
N ASP A 90 5.56 2.21 -16.79
CA ASP A 90 6.25 1.31 -17.64
C ASP A 90 7.22 0.46 -16.88
N ASN A 91 7.36 -0.71 -17.27
CA ASN A 91 8.51 -1.59 -17.11
C ASN A 91 9.04 -1.79 -15.70
N ILE A 92 8.15 -1.75 -14.72
CA ILE A 92 8.56 -2.15 -13.40
C ILE A 92 8.26 -3.62 -13.26
N ASP A 93 9.30 -4.41 -13.03
CA ASP A 93 9.13 -5.80 -12.71
C ASP A 93 8.53 -5.93 -11.34
N VAL A 94 7.31 -6.40 -11.29
CA VAL A 94 6.59 -6.57 -10.03
C VAL A 94 6.76 -8.02 -9.61
N PRO A 95 7.34 -8.28 -8.43
CA PRO A 95 7.49 -9.66 -7.96
C PRO A 95 6.16 -10.37 -7.82
N ALA A 96 6.20 -11.68 -7.82
CA ALA A 96 5.00 -12.49 -7.69
C ALA A 96 4.24 -12.14 -6.42
N GLY A 97 2.93 -12.02 -6.53
CA GLY A 97 2.08 -11.65 -5.40
C GLY A 97 1.97 -10.16 -5.16
N MET A 98 2.57 -9.36 -6.01
CA MET A 98 2.49 -7.90 -5.91
C MET A 98 1.87 -7.36 -7.19
N GLN A 99 1.34 -6.15 -7.12
CA GLN A 99 0.70 -5.51 -8.27
C GLN A 99 1.11 -4.05 -8.38
N LEU A 100 0.75 -3.45 -9.50
CA LEU A 100 1.12 -2.08 -9.81
C LEU A 100 -0.11 -1.31 -10.28
N ILE A 101 -0.23 -0.07 -9.83
CA ILE A 101 -1.23 0.86 -10.38
C ILE A 101 -0.51 2.09 -10.89
N ALA A 102 -0.88 2.55 -12.08
CA ALA A 102 -0.24 3.71 -12.70
C ALA A 102 -0.87 5.00 -12.20
N LYS A 103 -0.05 5.98 -11.93
CA LYS A 103 -0.52 7.33 -11.62
C LYS A 103 -0.66 8.13 -12.92
N PRO A 104 -1.62 9.01 -13.01
CA PRO A 104 -2.69 9.24 -12.06
C PRO A 104 -3.75 8.15 -12.20
N PHE A 105 -4.36 7.78 -11.09
CA PHE A 105 -5.43 6.80 -11.11
C PHE A 105 -6.71 7.45 -10.59
N SER A 106 -7.85 6.94 -11.07
CA SER A 106 -9.14 7.41 -10.59
C SER A 106 -9.52 6.68 -9.31
N ILE A 107 -10.54 7.19 -8.64
CA ILE A 107 -11.10 6.53 -7.47
C ILE A 107 -11.54 5.12 -7.81
N ASP A 108 -12.19 4.97 -8.96
CA ASP A 108 -12.67 3.65 -9.41
C ASP A 108 -11.52 2.68 -9.65
N GLN A 109 -10.45 3.14 -10.27
CA GLN A 109 -9.29 2.30 -10.52
C GLN A 109 -8.64 1.85 -9.22
N LEU A 110 -8.47 2.77 -8.28
CA LEU A 110 -7.89 2.43 -6.98
C LEU A 110 -8.79 1.47 -6.23
N ARG A 111 -10.08 1.75 -6.18
CA ARG A 111 -11.04 0.89 -5.49
C ARG A 111 -10.99 -0.53 -6.04
N ASP A 112 -11.07 -0.66 -7.35
CA ASP A 112 -11.11 -1.99 -7.97
C ASP A 112 -9.82 -2.75 -7.73
N LYS A 113 -8.68 -2.06 -7.83
CA LYS A 113 -7.39 -2.69 -7.62
C LYS A 113 -7.26 -3.15 -6.16
N VAL A 114 -7.58 -2.30 -5.22
CA VAL A 114 -7.48 -2.62 -3.80
C VAL A 114 -8.41 -3.79 -3.45
N LYS A 115 -9.65 -3.74 -3.92
CA LYS A 115 -10.59 -4.82 -3.62
C LYS A 115 -10.17 -6.14 -4.23
N SER A 116 -9.53 -6.10 -5.41
CA SER A 116 -9.08 -7.33 -6.03
C SER A 116 -7.92 -7.97 -5.29
N MET A 117 -7.17 -7.18 -4.54
CA MET A 117 -5.99 -7.67 -3.82
C MET A 117 -6.28 -8.05 -2.38
N LEU A 118 -7.34 -7.51 -1.79
CA LEU A 118 -7.67 -7.83 -0.41
C LEU A 118 -8.28 -9.23 -0.32
N PRO A 119 -7.99 -9.94 0.78
CA PRO A 119 -8.65 -11.22 0.99
C PRO A 119 -10.14 -11.01 1.02
N THR A 120 -10.84 -11.80 0.29
CA THR A 120 -12.24 -11.63 0.25
C THR A 120 -12.88 -12.18 1.43
N HIS A 121 -13.83 -11.66 1.75
CA HIS A 121 -14.60 -12.05 2.80
C HIS A 121 -15.88 -12.51 2.40
#